data_a853c758ad6ebd2d4f49553816cf4784
#
_entry.id   a853c758ad6ebd2d4f49553816cf4784
#
_cell.length_a   1.000
_cell.length_b   1.000
_cell.length_c   1.000
_cell.angle_alpha   90.00
_cell.angle_beta   90.00
_cell.angle_gamma   90.00
#
_symmetry.space_group_name_H-M   'P 1'
#
loop_
_entity.id
_entity.type
_entity.pdbx_description
1 polymer ?
#
loop_
_entity_poly.entity_id
_entity_poly.type
_entity_poly.pdbx_seq_one_letter_code
_entity_poly.pdbx_strand_id
1 'polypeptide(L)'
;VAALVSEMPRQSAEVRGAAVERVRSLVALVAQTLPADAAPDSAAAIASQMVGALQLARALGDNAEGRALLAANRSALLARYDTSQPAA
;
A
#
# COMPACT_ATOMS: atom_id res chain seq x y z
N VAL A 1 -15.78 -11.98 3.26
CA VAL A 1 -15.30 -11.17 2.13
C VAL A 1 -16.44 -10.80 1.22
N ALA A 2 -17.32 -11.76 0.88
CA ALA A 2 -18.48 -11.47 0.04
C ALA A 2 -19.42 -10.45 0.69
N ALA A 3 -19.58 -10.53 2.00
CA ALA A 3 -20.43 -9.57 2.74
C ALA A 3 -19.85 -8.16 2.67
N LEU A 4 -18.54 -8.00 2.76
CA LEU A 4 -17.90 -6.70 2.65
C LEU A 4 -18.09 -6.12 1.25
N VAL A 5 -17.93 -6.95 0.22
CA VAL A 5 -18.11 -6.50 -1.15
C VAL A 5 -19.55 -6.06 -1.38
N SER A 6 -20.53 -6.81 -0.88
CA SER A 6 -21.93 -6.46 -1.09
C SER A 6 -22.37 -5.25 -0.27
N GLU A 7 -21.69 -4.94 0.83
CA GLU A 7 -21.99 -3.76 1.65
C GLU A 7 -21.37 -2.48 1.12
N MET A 8 -20.26 -2.56 0.43
CA MET A 8 -19.58 -1.37 -0.10
C MET A 8 -20.49 -0.47 -0.94
N PRO A 9 -21.35 -0.98 -1.83
CA PRO A 9 -22.23 -0.10 -2.59
C PRO A 9 -23.26 0.63 -1.75
N ARG A 10 -23.48 0.21 -0.51
CA ARG A 10 -24.45 0.83 0.39
C ARG A 10 -23.87 1.96 1.20
N GLN A 11 -22.56 2.14 1.16
CA GLN A 11 -21.93 3.24 1.86
C GLN A 11 -22.31 4.56 1.21
N SER A 12 -22.41 5.59 2.02
CA SER A 12 -22.77 6.91 1.53
C SER A 12 -21.70 7.42 0.54
N ALA A 13 -22.11 8.30 -0.35
CA ALA A 13 -21.19 8.95 -1.27
C ALA A 13 -20.10 9.71 -0.52
N GLU A 14 -20.41 10.26 0.64
CA GLU A 14 -19.43 10.97 1.47
C GLU A 14 -18.33 10.05 1.97
N VAL A 15 -18.71 8.85 2.45
CA VAL A 15 -17.74 7.87 2.93
C VAL A 15 -16.83 7.42 1.81
N ARG A 16 -17.41 7.14 0.65
CA ARG A 16 -16.62 6.75 -0.51
C ARG A 16 -15.69 7.86 -0.99
N GLY A 17 -16.18 9.09 -0.98
CA GLY A 17 -15.37 10.26 -1.34
C GLY A 17 -14.19 10.42 -0.41
N ALA A 18 -14.40 10.27 0.90
CA ALA A 18 -13.32 10.35 1.87
C ALA A 18 -12.29 9.24 1.66
N ALA A 19 -12.74 8.03 1.35
CA ALA A 19 -11.84 6.91 1.08
C ALA A 19 -11.00 7.15 -0.18
N VAL A 20 -11.62 7.67 -1.24
CA VAL A 20 -10.91 7.99 -2.47
C VAL A 20 -9.84 9.06 -2.23
N GLU A 21 -10.17 10.08 -1.45
CA GLU A 21 -9.21 11.13 -1.13
C GLU A 21 -8.02 10.61 -0.33
N ARG A 22 -8.25 9.67 0.59
CA ARG A 22 -7.16 9.05 1.33
C ARG A 22 -6.24 8.25 0.43
N VAL A 23 -6.81 7.51 -0.52
CA VAL A 23 -6.02 6.74 -1.48
C VAL A 23 -5.18 7.68 -2.33
N ARG A 24 -5.77 8.75 -2.84
CA ARG A 24 -5.04 9.73 -3.65
C ARG A 24 -3.91 10.38 -2.85
N SER A 25 -4.18 10.72 -1.60
CA SER A 25 -3.17 11.33 -0.72
C SER A 25 -2.02 10.38 -0.48
N LEU A 26 -2.31 9.10 -0.25
CA LEU A 26 -1.28 8.10 -0.03
C LEU A 26 -0.41 7.91 -1.27
N VAL A 27 -1.04 7.79 -2.44
CA VAL A 27 -0.31 7.64 -3.70
C VAL A 27 0.57 8.86 -3.95
N ALA A 28 0.04 10.06 -3.73
CA ALA A 28 0.79 11.29 -3.91
C ALA A 28 1.99 11.36 -2.97
N LEU A 29 1.80 10.95 -1.71
CA LEU A 29 2.88 10.95 -0.73
C LEU A 29 4.00 9.99 -1.15
N VAL A 30 3.64 8.80 -1.60
CA VAL A 30 4.61 7.83 -2.10
C VAL A 30 5.34 8.39 -3.32
N ALA A 31 4.59 9.01 -4.24
CA ALA A 31 5.19 9.60 -5.44
C ALA A 31 6.25 10.65 -5.12
N GLN A 32 6.05 11.42 -4.05
CA GLN A 32 7.02 12.44 -3.64
C GLN A 32 8.33 11.85 -3.17
N THR A 33 8.32 10.60 -2.72
CA THR A 33 9.55 9.95 -2.22
C THR A 33 10.30 9.19 -3.31
N LEU A 34 9.71 9.05 -4.49
CA LEU A 34 10.33 8.31 -5.58
C LEU A 34 11.20 9.23 -6.46
N PRO A 35 12.21 8.66 -7.13
CA PRO A 35 12.99 9.43 -8.11
C PRO A 35 12.11 9.97 -9.23
N ALA A 36 12.51 11.09 -9.81
CA ALA A 36 11.75 11.72 -10.89
C ALA A 36 11.59 10.81 -12.12
N ASP A 37 12.53 9.89 -12.31
CA ASP A 37 12.51 8.96 -13.44
C ASP A 37 11.83 7.63 -13.15
N ALA A 38 11.18 7.51 -11.97
CA ALA A 38 10.43 6.30 -11.65
C ALA A 38 9.29 6.11 -12.64
N ALA A 39 8.94 4.85 -12.90
CA ALA A 39 7.82 4.54 -13.80
C ALA A 39 6.53 5.18 -13.28
N PRO A 40 5.64 5.66 -14.17
CA PRO A 40 4.44 6.39 -13.73
C PRO A 40 3.55 5.62 -12.77
N ASP A 41 3.52 4.29 -12.86
CA ASP A 41 2.65 3.47 -12.03
C ASP A 41 3.30 3.03 -10.72
N SER A 42 4.57 3.40 -10.48
CA SER A 42 5.31 2.91 -9.31
C SER A 42 4.67 3.33 -7.99
N ALA A 43 4.25 4.59 -7.88
CA ALA A 43 3.65 5.08 -6.65
C ALA A 43 2.37 4.33 -6.29
N ALA A 44 1.51 4.08 -7.28
CA ALA A 44 0.28 3.34 -7.05
C ALA A 44 0.56 1.89 -6.68
N ALA A 45 1.53 1.26 -7.34
CA ALA A 45 1.92 -0.12 -7.04
C ALA A 45 2.47 -0.23 -5.62
N ILE A 46 3.35 0.68 -5.22
CA ILE A 46 3.93 0.69 -3.88
C ILE A 46 2.85 0.92 -2.83
N ALA A 47 1.98 1.90 -3.04
CA ALA A 47 0.90 2.20 -2.10
C ALA A 47 -0.03 1.01 -1.93
N SER A 48 -0.39 0.36 -3.04
CA SER A 48 -1.25 -0.83 -3.00
C SER A 48 -0.60 -1.97 -2.23
N GLN A 49 0.69 -2.19 -2.44
CA GLN A 49 1.43 -3.25 -1.77
C GLN A 49 1.55 -2.98 -0.27
N MET A 50 1.77 -1.73 0.12
CA MET A 50 1.85 -1.35 1.53
C MET A 50 0.50 -1.55 2.24
N VAL A 51 -0.57 -1.10 1.62
CA VAL A 51 -1.92 -1.25 2.20
C VAL A 51 -2.30 -2.71 2.29
N GLY A 52 -2.04 -3.48 1.22
CA GLY A 52 -2.32 -4.91 1.22
C GLY A 52 -1.56 -5.65 2.30
N ALA A 53 -0.26 -5.36 2.46
CA ALA A 53 0.55 -5.97 3.49
C ALA A 53 0.03 -5.63 4.89
N LEU A 54 -0.37 -4.38 5.11
CA LEU A 54 -0.90 -3.96 6.40
C LEU A 54 -2.20 -4.68 6.73
N GLN A 55 -3.08 -4.82 5.74
CA GLN A 55 -4.35 -5.52 5.93
C GLN A 55 -4.15 -6.99 6.24
N LEU A 56 -3.24 -7.64 5.53
CA LEU A 56 -2.90 -9.04 5.79
C LEU A 56 -2.29 -9.21 7.18
N ALA A 57 -1.39 -8.30 7.57
CA ALA A 57 -0.79 -8.34 8.89
C ALA A 57 -1.83 -8.17 9.99
N ARG A 58 -2.81 -7.29 9.80
CA ARG A 58 -3.91 -7.12 10.75
C ARG A 58 -4.76 -8.36 10.87
N ALA A 59 -5.01 -9.04 9.75
CA ALA A 59 -5.77 -10.29 9.77
C ALA A 59 -5.05 -11.39 10.53
N LEU A 60 -3.73 -11.42 10.45
CA LEU A 60 -2.91 -12.38 11.22
C LEU A 60 -2.85 -12.04 12.71
N GLY A 61 -3.01 -10.78 13.05
CA GLY A 61 -2.95 -10.31 14.42
C GLY A 61 -1.57 -9.80 14.83
N ASP A 62 -1.48 -9.34 16.06
CA ASP A 62 -0.21 -8.83 16.61
C ASP A 62 0.65 -9.99 17.09
N ASN A 63 1.35 -10.61 16.16
CA ASN A 63 2.16 -11.79 16.41
C ASN A 63 3.35 -11.83 15.45
N ALA A 64 4.15 -12.89 15.60
CA ALA A 64 5.36 -13.06 14.79
C ALA A 64 5.04 -13.17 13.30
N GLU A 65 3.93 -13.82 12.93
CA GLU A 65 3.54 -13.95 11.52
C GLU A 65 3.23 -12.60 10.89
N GLY A 66 2.46 -11.77 11.59
CA GLY A 66 2.11 -10.44 11.09
C GLY A 66 3.35 -9.57 10.91
N ARG A 67 4.25 -9.60 11.89
CA ARG A 67 5.50 -8.84 11.80
C ARG A 67 6.41 -9.35 10.70
N ALA A 68 6.47 -10.66 10.51
CA ALA A 68 7.27 -11.26 9.44
C ALA A 68 6.73 -10.88 8.06
N LEU A 69 5.42 -10.83 7.91
CA LEU A 69 4.80 -10.41 6.65
C LEU A 69 5.17 -8.96 6.31
N LEU A 70 5.09 -8.07 7.29
CA LEU A 70 5.45 -6.66 7.09
C LEU A 70 6.94 -6.51 6.76
N ALA A 71 7.80 -7.27 7.43
CA ALA A 71 9.23 -7.24 7.17
C ALA A 71 9.55 -7.75 5.77
N ALA A 72 8.89 -8.83 5.34
CA ALA A 72 9.06 -9.38 4.00
C ALA A 72 8.64 -8.38 2.92
N ASN A 73 7.51 -7.69 3.13
CA ASN A 73 7.04 -6.68 2.20
C ASN A 73 8.01 -5.50 2.12
N ARG A 74 8.52 -5.04 3.26
CA ARG A 74 9.50 -3.97 3.30
C ARG A 74 10.77 -4.35 2.54
N SER A 75 11.27 -5.55 2.76
CA SER A 75 12.47 -6.04 2.07
C SER A 75 12.26 -6.11 0.56
N ALA A 76 11.11 -6.61 0.13
CA ALA A 76 10.78 -6.70 -1.29
C ALA A 76 10.70 -5.30 -1.94
N LEU A 77 10.10 -4.34 -1.26
CA LEU A 77 10.00 -2.97 -1.78
C LEU A 77 11.36 -2.31 -1.85
N LEU A 78 12.21 -2.48 -0.84
CA LEU A 78 13.53 -1.92 -0.85
C LEU A 78 14.38 -2.51 -1.97
N ALA A 79 14.31 -3.82 -2.16
CA ALA A 79 15.06 -4.48 -3.22
C ALA A 79 14.65 -3.99 -4.61
N ARG A 80 13.38 -3.67 -4.78
CA ARG A 80 12.81 -3.31 -6.09
C ARG A 80 12.94 -1.83 -6.42
N TYR A 81 12.83 -0.96 -5.41
CA TYR A 81 12.72 0.49 -5.63
C TYR A 81 13.82 1.31 -4.97
N ASP A 82 14.70 0.69 -4.19
CA ASP A 82 15.77 1.43 -3.53
C ASP A 82 16.85 1.78 -4.54
N THR A 83 16.87 3.05 -4.94
CA THR A 83 17.84 3.57 -5.88
C THR A 83 19.05 4.18 -5.19
N SER A 84 19.08 4.20 -3.86
CA SER A 84 20.21 4.74 -3.11
C SER A 84 21.40 3.79 -3.08
N GLN A 85 21.19 2.50 -3.37
CA GLN A 85 22.27 1.54 -3.40
C GLN A 85 23.02 1.65 -4.73
N PRO A 86 24.34 1.63 -4.68
CA PRO A 86 25.11 1.67 -5.92
C PRO A 86 24.83 0.45 -6.77
N ALA A 87 24.78 0.66 -8.09
CA ALA A 87 24.70 -0.45 -9.02
C ALA A 87 25.93 -1.32 -8.85
N ALA A 88 25.69 -2.59 -8.63
CA ALA A 88 26.78 -3.53 -8.39
C ALA A 88 27.67 -3.71 -9.60
#